data_5f5541653dc5741101e7265a782c7800
#
_entry.id   5f5541653dc5741101e7265a782c7800
#
_cell.length_a   1.000
_cell.length_b   1.000
_cell.length_c   1.000
_cell.angle_alpha   90.00
_cell.angle_beta   90.00
_cell.angle_gamma   90.00
#
_symmetry.space_group_name_H-M   'P 1'
#
loop_
_entity.id
_entity.type
_entity.pdbx_description
1 polymer ?
#
loop_
_entity_poly.entity_id
_entity_poly.type
_entity_poly.pdbx_seq_one_letter_code
_entity_poly.pdbx_strand_id
1 'polypeptide(L)'
;VREAQHILDAKDMLGEDIKYITGFNIPKFDKNTCDGFINAFIDVRDYARRELNTELYIMPIIENKNTMYRQLRMDNLLYMNDKLRAIQESVLNIRVGGADFCQVYGIRRSMNDDIYDIGVVRSVLNDIMNVFGKNYIVSGPVWEYFENSEHPEDTRWSDGLKKELYADHLNGFLGKTSIHPSQLSFIHESLIQNKADYEDAMNILGMNTNTVGVKKSVGGNRMNEAKTHVNWARKTIGLAKMYGVKEN
;
A
#
# COMPACT_ATOMS: atom_id res chain seq x y z
N VAL A 1 -15.32 -2.16 8.20
CA VAL A 1 -15.90 -2.90 9.36
C VAL A 1 -15.05 -2.62 10.60
N ARG A 2 -15.67 -2.44 11.77
CA ARG A 2 -14.95 -2.11 13.02
C ARG A 2 -14.74 -3.32 13.93
N GLU A 3 -15.54 -4.35 13.76
CA GLU A 3 -15.50 -5.60 14.51
C GLU A 3 -15.63 -6.78 13.56
N ALA A 4 -15.08 -7.93 13.92
CA ALA A 4 -15.16 -9.15 13.10
C ALA A 4 -16.61 -9.55 12.81
N GLN A 5 -17.51 -9.35 13.79
CA GLN A 5 -18.94 -9.64 13.64
C GLN A 5 -19.57 -8.87 12.46
N HIS A 6 -19.15 -7.63 12.20
CA HIS A 6 -19.69 -6.85 11.07
C HIS A 6 -19.40 -7.47 9.70
N ILE A 7 -18.40 -8.34 9.56
CA ILE A 7 -18.16 -9.09 8.33
C ILE A 7 -19.24 -10.18 8.17
N LEU A 8 -19.58 -10.87 9.25
CA LEU A 8 -20.65 -11.88 9.27
C LEU A 8 -22.03 -11.22 9.06
N ASP A 9 -22.28 -10.11 9.76
CA ASP A 9 -23.53 -9.34 9.59
C ASP A 9 -23.70 -8.86 8.13
N ALA A 10 -22.62 -8.47 7.46
CA ALA A 10 -22.68 -8.08 6.04
C ALA A 10 -23.13 -9.24 5.15
N LYS A 11 -22.66 -10.47 5.40
CA LYS A 11 -23.13 -11.67 4.69
C LYS A 11 -24.63 -11.90 4.95
N ASP A 12 -25.07 -11.80 6.20
CA ASP A 12 -26.46 -12.06 6.56
C ASP A 12 -27.42 -10.98 6.00
N MET A 13 -26.96 -9.72 5.98
CA MET A 13 -27.75 -8.59 5.46
C MET A 13 -27.79 -8.54 3.94
N LEU A 14 -26.68 -8.81 3.25
CA LEU A 14 -26.58 -8.69 1.80
C LEU A 14 -26.98 -9.98 1.08
N GLY A 15 -26.83 -11.14 1.72
CA GLY A 15 -27.11 -12.42 1.07
C GLY A 15 -26.36 -12.54 -0.26
N GLU A 16 -27.11 -12.77 -1.36
CA GLU A 16 -26.53 -12.86 -2.72
C GLU A 16 -25.94 -11.54 -3.23
N ASP A 17 -26.36 -10.38 -2.69
CA ASP A 17 -25.86 -9.07 -3.12
C ASP A 17 -24.42 -8.80 -2.65
N ILE A 18 -23.86 -9.65 -1.80
CA ILE A 18 -22.44 -9.60 -1.45
C ILE A 18 -21.52 -9.70 -2.68
N LYS A 19 -22.00 -10.27 -3.77
CA LYS A 19 -21.30 -10.33 -5.07
C LYS A 19 -20.98 -8.95 -5.68
N TYR A 20 -21.65 -7.89 -5.23
CA TYR A 20 -21.41 -6.52 -5.72
C TYR A 20 -20.36 -5.77 -4.91
N ILE A 21 -19.83 -6.33 -3.82
CA ILE A 21 -18.71 -5.75 -3.10
C ILE A 21 -17.40 -6.45 -3.45
N THR A 22 -16.30 -5.71 -3.44
CA THR A 22 -14.96 -6.26 -3.68
C THR A 22 -14.37 -6.89 -2.42
N GLY A 23 -14.78 -6.41 -1.23
CA GLY A 23 -14.27 -6.91 0.03
C GLY A 23 -14.37 -5.89 1.18
N PHE A 24 -13.49 -6.05 2.17
CA PHE A 24 -13.58 -5.33 3.42
C PHE A 24 -12.32 -4.55 3.78
N ASN A 25 -12.48 -3.30 4.18
CA ASN A 25 -11.45 -2.55 4.90
C ASN A 25 -11.53 -2.89 6.39
N ILE A 26 -10.40 -3.26 6.99
CA ILE A 26 -10.34 -3.68 8.39
C ILE A 26 -9.45 -2.71 9.17
N PRO A 27 -10.04 -1.71 9.85
CA PRO A 27 -9.31 -0.78 10.68
C PRO A 27 -8.80 -1.45 11.97
N LYS A 28 -7.80 -0.83 12.60
CA LYS A 28 -7.25 -1.27 13.89
C LYS A 28 -6.81 -2.74 13.91
N PHE A 29 -6.35 -3.23 12.74
CA PHE A 29 -5.86 -4.58 12.60
C PHE A 29 -4.56 -4.75 13.40
N ASP A 30 -4.56 -5.64 14.39
CA ASP A 30 -3.41 -5.93 15.23
C ASP A 30 -3.44 -7.37 15.77
N LYS A 31 -2.43 -7.75 16.54
CA LYS A 31 -2.30 -9.09 17.14
C LYS A 31 -3.54 -9.55 17.92
N ASN A 32 -4.26 -8.62 18.56
CA ASN A 32 -5.41 -8.97 19.41
C ASN A 32 -6.71 -9.12 18.61
N THR A 33 -6.78 -8.55 17.42
CA THR A 33 -8.01 -8.50 16.61
C THR A 33 -7.92 -9.35 15.35
N CYS A 34 -6.72 -9.60 14.83
CA CYS A 34 -6.52 -10.20 13.50
C CYS A 34 -7.14 -11.59 13.37
N ASP A 35 -7.04 -12.46 14.37
CA ASP A 35 -7.62 -13.81 14.30
C ASP A 35 -9.14 -13.78 14.11
N GLY A 36 -9.83 -12.91 14.87
CA GLY A 36 -11.28 -12.75 14.73
C GLY A 36 -11.68 -12.26 13.33
N PHE A 37 -10.98 -11.25 12.82
CA PHE A 37 -11.24 -10.72 11.48
C PHE A 37 -10.94 -11.74 10.37
N ILE A 38 -9.82 -12.46 10.47
CA ILE A 38 -9.45 -13.47 9.47
C ILE A 38 -10.46 -14.61 9.45
N ASN A 39 -10.87 -15.11 10.61
CA ASN A 39 -11.85 -16.20 10.68
C ASN A 39 -13.20 -15.78 10.11
N ALA A 40 -13.72 -14.60 10.48
CA ALA A 40 -14.96 -14.07 9.93
C ALA A 40 -14.86 -13.84 8.40
N PHE A 41 -13.72 -13.34 7.94
CA PHE A 41 -13.49 -13.16 6.50
C PHE A 41 -13.44 -14.47 5.74
N ILE A 42 -12.76 -15.50 6.25
CA ILE A 42 -12.70 -16.82 5.62
C ILE A 42 -14.12 -17.39 5.46
N ASP A 43 -14.97 -17.31 6.48
CA ASP A 43 -16.35 -17.81 6.40
C ASP A 43 -17.14 -17.12 5.28
N VAL A 44 -17.07 -15.78 5.20
CA VAL A 44 -17.80 -15.01 4.19
C VAL A 44 -17.21 -15.18 2.79
N ARG A 45 -15.87 -15.20 2.67
CA ARG A 45 -15.19 -15.47 1.40
C ARG A 45 -15.54 -16.83 0.84
N ASP A 46 -15.51 -17.87 1.68
CA ASP A 46 -15.77 -19.24 1.24
C ASP A 46 -17.25 -19.44 0.85
N TYR A 47 -18.18 -18.73 1.51
CA TYR A 47 -19.57 -18.62 1.05
C TYR A 47 -19.64 -17.96 -0.33
N ALA A 48 -19.02 -16.78 -0.51
CA ALA A 48 -19.05 -16.07 -1.79
C ALA A 48 -18.44 -16.88 -2.93
N ARG A 49 -17.34 -17.59 -2.67
CA ARG A 49 -16.72 -18.49 -3.66
C ARG A 49 -17.62 -19.66 -4.07
N ARG A 50 -18.19 -20.36 -3.09
CA ARG A 50 -18.99 -21.59 -3.36
C ARG A 50 -20.35 -21.28 -3.93
N GLU A 51 -21.07 -20.33 -3.37
CA GLU A 51 -22.47 -20.08 -3.71
C GLU A 51 -22.63 -19.03 -4.81
N LEU A 52 -21.69 -18.08 -4.94
CA LEU A 52 -21.83 -16.92 -5.82
C LEU A 52 -20.74 -16.82 -6.89
N ASN A 53 -19.76 -17.72 -6.87
CA ASN A 53 -18.60 -17.67 -7.77
C ASN A 53 -17.91 -16.28 -7.77
N THR A 54 -17.77 -15.69 -6.59
CA THR A 54 -17.25 -14.32 -6.38
C THR A 54 -16.04 -14.35 -5.46
N GLU A 55 -14.98 -13.62 -5.83
CA GLU A 55 -13.80 -13.42 -5.00
C GLU A 55 -13.98 -12.18 -4.11
N LEU A 56 -13.65 -12.33 -2.83
CA LEU A 56 -13.61 -11.22 -1.88
C LEU A 56 -12.19 -11.00 -1.37
N TYR A 57 -11.89 -9.75 -1.06
CA TYR A 57 -10.58 -9.31 -0.59
C TYR A 57 -10.66 -8.57 0.73
N ILE A 58 -9.53 -8.50 1.44
CA ILE A 58 -9.38 -7.62 2.60
C ILE A 58 -8.24 -6.63 2.42
N MET A 59 -8.40 -5.48 3.07
CA MET A 59 -7.38 -4.45 3.21
C MET A 59 -7.20 -4.14 4.71
N PRO A 60 -6.30 -4.85 5.42
CA PRO A 60 -5.98 -4.55 6.81
C PRO A 60 -5.33 -3.17 6.94
N ILE A 61 -5.73 -2.39 7.95
CA ILE A 61 -5.15 -1.08 8.26
C ILE A 61 -4.35 -1.20 9.57
N ILE A 62 -3.04 -1.05 9.45
CA ILE A 62 -2.13 -1.04 10.58
C ILE A 62 -2.06 0.38 11.13
N GLU A 63 -2.73 0.61 12.26
CA GLU A 63 -2.88 1.95 12.85
C GLU A 63 -3.02 1.90 14.37
N ASN A 64 -2.79 0.74 14.98
CA ASN A 64 -2.95 0.56 16.41
C ASN A 64 -1.74 1.12 17.17
N LYS A 65 -1.99 1.70 18.35
CA LYS A 65 -0.95 2.23 19.26
C LYS A 65 0.13 1.20 19.63
N ASN A 66 -0.23 -0.09 19.71
CA ASN A 66 0.73 -1.16 20.02
C ASN A 66 1.84 -1.26 18.95
N THR A 67 1.54 -0.91 17.69
CA THR A 67 2.53 -0.82 16.63
C THR A 67 3.49 0.38 16.81
N MET A 68 3.04 1.45 17.49
CA MET A 68 3.90 2.59 17.82
C MET A 68 4.94 2.26 18.89
N TYR A 69 4.60 1.45 19.87
CA TYR A 69 5.52 1.08 20.94
C TYR A 69 6.58 0.11 20.45
N ARG A 70 7.83 0.57 20.40
CA ARG A 70 8.96 -0.18 19.84
C ARG A 70 9.11 -1.59 20.45
N GLN A 71 8.85 -1.73 21.74
CA GLN A 71 8.97 -3.01 22.47
C GLN A 71 7.93 -4.05 22.04
N LEU A 72 6.76 -3.61 21.57
CA LEU A 72 5.64 -4.48 21.18
C LEU A 72 5.55 -4.65 19.66
N ARG A 73 6.13 -3.72 18.91
CA ARG A 73 5.96 -3.56 17.46
C ARG A 73 6.26 -4.83 16.68
N MET A 74 7.46 -5.37 16.83
CA MET A 74 7.90 -6.50 16.00
C MET A 74 7.09 -7.75 16.26
N ASP A 75 6.78 -8.05 17.52
CA ASP A 75 5.91 -9.17 17.88
C ASP A 75 4.52 -9.00 17.27
N ASN A 76 3.95 -7.79 17.33
CA ASN A 76 2.65 -7.45 16.74
C ASN A 76 2.68 -7.62 15.20
N LEU A 77 3.67 -7.03 14.51
CA LEU A 77 3.77 -7.10 13.04
C LEU A 77 4.02 -8.51 12.52
N LEU A 78 4.93 -9.26 13.16
CA LEU A 78 5.25 -10.62 12.76
C LEU A 78 4.06 -11.57 12.96
N TYR A 79 3.34 -11.43 14.07
CA TYR A 79 2.13 -12.21 14.32
C TYR A 79 1.07 -11.98 13.24
N MET A 80 0.76 -10.71 12.94
CA MET A 80 -0.19 -10.37 11.88
C MET A 80 0.24 -10.92 10.50
N ASN A 81 1.53 -10.79 10.16
CA ASN A 81 2.05 -11.29 8.89
C ASN A 81 1.93 -12.82 8.79
N ASP A 82 2.20 -13.54 9.86
CA ASP A 82 2.03 -15.00 9.89
C ASP A 82 0.57 -15.41 9.66
N LYS A 83 -0.37 -14.74 10.33
CA LYS A 83 -1.81 -15.00 10.17
C LYS A 83 -2.32 -14.67 8.75
N LEU A 84 -1.86 -13.57 8.17
CA LEU A 84 -2.26 -13.18 6.82
C LEU A 84 -1.76 -14.14 5.73
N ARG A 85 -0.70 -14.91 5.99
CA ARG A 85 -0.21 -15.93 5.03
C ARG A 85 -1.27 -16.97 4.66
N ALA A 86 -2.15 -17.34 5.58
CA ALA A 86 -3.22 -18.30 5.32
C ALA A 86 -4.24 -17.83 4.28
N ILE A 87 -4.31 -16.51 4.05
CA ILE A 87 -5.25 -15.88 3.10
C ILE A 87 -4.52 -14.91 2.17
N GLN A 88 -3.25 -15.15 1.88
CA GLN A 88 -2.39 -14.20 1.17
C GLN A 88 -2.97 -13.74 -0.17
N GLU A 89 -3.57 -14.64 -0.94
CA GLU A 89 -4.20 -14.33 -2.22
C GLU A 89 -5.43 -13.41 -2.10
N SER A 90 -6.04 -13.35 -0.93
CA SER A 90 -7.20 -12.49 -0.64
C SER A 90 -6.83 -11.17 0.02
N VAL A 91 -5.54 -10.91 0.29
CA VAL A 91 -5.08 -9.61 0.81
C VAL A 91 -4.77 -8.69 -0.36
N LEU A 92 -5.65 -7.70 -0.59
CA LEU A 92 -5.49 -6.77 -1.71
C LEU A 92 -4.30 -5.83 -1.51
N ASN A 93 -4.21 -5.22 -0.33
CA ASN A 93 -3.04 -4.48 0.14
C ASN A 93 -3.04 -4.33 1.66
N ILE A 94 -1.89 -3.96 2.21
CA ILE A 94 -1.76 -3.52 3.60
C ILE A 94 -1.80 -1.99 3.61
N ARG A 95 -2.69 -1.42 4.43
CA ARG A 95 -2.81 0.03 4.60
C ARG A 95 -2.20 0.46 5.92
N VAL A 96 -1.81 1.74 6.00
CA VAL A 96 -1.20 2.31 7.22
C VAL A 96 -1.94 3.57 7.64
N GLY A 97 -2.19 3.72 8.95
CA GLY A 97 -2.86 4.88 9.53
C GLY A 97 -1.85 5.90 10.08
N GLY A 98 -1.21 6.68 9.20
CA GLY A 98 -0.19 7.66 9.60
C GLY A 98 -0.68 8.70 10.59
N ALA A 99 -1.92 9.20 10.42
CA ALA A 99 -2.54 10.16 11.34
C ALA A 99 -2.76 9.54 12.74
N ASP A 100 -3.18 8.27 12.82
CA ASP A 100 -3.32 7.55 14.08
C ASP A 100 -1.96 7.39 14.80
N PHE A 101 -0.89 7.16 14.04
CA PHE A 101 0.46 7.10 14.59
C PHE A 101 0.91 8.46 15.14
N CYS A 102 0.65 9.54 14.40
CA CYS A 102 0.94 10.90 14.86
C CYS A 102 0.16 11.25 16.14
N GLN A 103 -1.09 10.84 16.22
CA GLN A 103 -1.98 11.11 17.37
C GLN A 103 -1.43 10.55 18.68
N VAL A 104 -0.70 9.42 18.66
CA VAL A 104 -0.10 8.83 19.88
C VAL A 104 0.84 9.80 20.59
N TYR A 105 1.50 10.69 19.83
CA TYR A 105 2.45 11.67 20.36
C TYR A 105 1.96 13.12 20.24
N GLY A 106 0.70 13.34 19.88
CA GLY A 106 0.15 14.68 19.70
C GLY A 106 0.84 15.48 18.56
N ILE A 107 1.34 14.79 17.54
CA ILE A 107 2.03 15.38 16.39
C ILE A 107 1.03 15.57 15.25
N ARG A 108 1.10 16.72 14.56
CA ARG A 108 0.42 16.98 13.31
C ARG A 108 1.37 17.67 12.34
N ARG A 109 1.51 17.15 11.14
CA ARG A 109 2.36 17.75 10.09
C ARG A 109 1.70 18.95 9.43
N SER A 110 2.50 19.83 8.88
CA SER A 110 2.06 20.93 8.01
C SER A 110 2.05 20.48 6.54
N MET A 111 1.60 21.37 5.63
CA MET A 111 1.66 21.12 4.17
C MET A 111 3.10 21.04 3.63
N ASN A 112 4.10 21.51 4.40
CA ASN A 112 5.50 21.51 3.98
C ASN A 112 6.25 20.23 4.39
N ASP A 113 5.67 19.46 5.33
CA ASP A 113 6.27 18.28 5.93
C ASP A 113 5.64 17.03 5.35
N ASP A 114 6.45 16.02 5.01
CA ASP A 114 5.92 14.71 4.72
C ASP A 114 5.91 13.81 5.97
N ILE A 115 5.22 12.69 5.88
CA ILE A 115 5.08 11.77 7.03
C ILE A 115 6.43 11.19 7.47
N TYR A 116 7.40 11.12 6.56
CA TYR A 116 8.74 10.57 6.80
C TYR A 116 9.65 11.58 7.53
N ASP A 117 9.30 12.87 7.59
CA ASP A 117 10.00 13.88 8.40
C ASP A 117 9.74 13.64 9.90
N ILE A 118 8.66 12.95 10.25
CA ILE A 118 8.32 12.61 11.63
C ILE A 118 9.07 11.33 12.04
N GLY A 119 10.20 11.46 12.72
CA GLY A 119 11.13 10.38 13.01
C GLY A 119 10.51 9.14 13.68
N VAL A 120 9.60 9.32 14.64
CA VAL A 120 8.91 8.20 15.32
C VAL A 120 7.97 7.45 14.37
N VAL A 121 7.28 8.16 13.47
CA VAL A 121 6.38 7.55 12.48
C VAL A 121 7.18 6.88 11.37
N ARG A 122 8.23 7.53 10.85
CA ARG A 122 9.15 6.93 9.87
C ARG A 122 9.70 5.59 10.35
N SER A 123 10.09 5.51 11.64
CA SER A 123 10.56 4.25 12.23
C SER A 123 9.52 3.13 12.13
N VAL A 124 8.24 3.43 12.36
CA VAL A 124 7.14 2.45 12.25
C VAL A 124 6.91 2.05 10.81
N LEU A 125 6.86 3.02 9.90
CA LEU A 125 6.65 2.79 8.47
C LEU A 125 7.75 1.88 7.88
N ASN A 126 9.01 2.08 8.29
CA ASN A 126 10.13 1.23 7.90
C ASN A 126 9.94 -0.22 8.37
N ASP A 127 9.52 -0.43 9.63
CA ASP A 127 9.30 -1.77 10.15
C ASP A 127 8.09 -2.45 9.49
N ILE A 128 7.01 -1.72 9.18
CA ILE A 128 5.87 -2.23 8.42
C ILE A 128 6.33 -2.66 7.02
N MET A 129 7.08 -1.83 6.31
CA MET A 129 7.62 -2.17 5.00
C MET A 129 8.54 -3.38 5.05
N ASN A 130 9.42 -3.47 6.06
CA ASN A 130 10.32 -4.60 6.25
C ASN A 130 9.57 -5.93 6.45
N VAL A 131 8.46 -5.92 7.18
CA VAL A 131 7.68 -7.15 7.47
C VAL A 131 6.77 -7.53 6.31
N PHE A 132 6.07 -6.57 5.69
CA PHE A 132 5.01 -6.85 4.72
C PHE A 132 5.42 -6.61 3.26
N GLY A 133 6.34 -5.69 2.99
CA GLY A 133 6.63 -5.22 1.62
C GLY A 133 7.22 -6.28 0.68
N LYS A 134 7.68 -7.42 1.20
CA LYS A 134 8.13 -8.55 0.37
C LYS A 134 6.97 -9.34 -0.25
N ASN A 135 5.87 -9.49 0.48
CA ASN A 135 4.78 -10.40 0.12
C ASN A 135 3.48 -9.68 -0.23
N TYR A 136 3.35 -8.41 0.14
CA TYR A 136 2.14 -7.60 -0.03
C TYR A 136 2.47 -6.24 -0.63
N ILE A 137 1.52 -5.65 -1.32
CA ILE A 137 1.52 -4.22 -1.60
C ILE A 137 1.21 -3.51 -0.28
N VAL A 138 2.01 -2.50 0.06
CA VAL A 138 1.77 -1.63 1.20
C VAL A 138 1.50 -0.23 0.66
N SER A 139 0.32 0.35 0.97
CA SER A 139 -0.03 1.69 0.52
C SER A 139 0.39 2.75 1.54
N GLY A 140 0.79 3.92 1.02
CA GLY A 140 1.18 5.06 1.85
C GLY A 140 0.03 5.61 2.70
N PRO A 141 0.34 6.31 3.79
CA PRO A 141 -0.66 6.93 4.65
C PRO A 141 -1.41 8.05 3.95
N VAL A 142 -2.57 8.44 4.48
CA VAL A 142 -3.34 9.57 3.97
C VAL A 142 -2.52 10.86 3.95
N TRP A 143 -2.71 11.67 2.91
CA TRP A 143 -2.34 13.08 2.92
C TRP A 143 -3.54 13.88 3.44
N GLU A 144 -3.35 14.69 4.48
CA GLU A 144 -4.44 15.33 5.22
C GLU A 144 -4.98 16.60 4.57
N TYR A 145 -4.34 17.07 3.51
CA TYR A 145 -4.67 18.33 2.83
C TYR A 145 -5.25 18.07 1.44
N PHE A 146 -6.18 18.91 1.03
CA PHE A 146 -6.85 18.84 -0.26
C PHE A 146 -7.19 20.23 -0.76
N GLU A 147 -7.69 20.32 -1.97
CA GLU A 147 -8.06 21.58 -2.61
C GLU A 147 -9.08 22.38 -1.79
N ASN A 148 -8.76 23.66 -1.58
CA ASN A 148 -9.72 24.61 -1.01
C ASN A 148 -10.50 25.27 -2.14
N SER A 149 -11.80 25.01 -2.24
CA SER A 149 -12.67 25.57 -3.29
C SER A 149 -12.79 27.10 -3.24
N GLU A 150 -12.53 27.73 -2.08
CA GLU A 150 -12.52 29.19 -1.91
C GLU A 150 -11.18 29.83 -2.34
N HIS A 151 -10.12 29.05 -2.40
CA HIS A 151 -8.76 29.46 -2.78
C HIS A 151 -8.14 28.46 -3.75
N PRO A 152 -8.67 28.29 -4.97
CA PRO A 152 -8.17 27.30 -5.93
C PRO A 152 -6.76 27.61 -6.43
N GLU A 153 -6.27 28.84 -6.26
CA GLU A 153 -4.90 29.27 -6.57
C GLU A 153 -3.86 28.73 -5.58
N ASP A 154 -4.28 28.27 -4.40
CA ASP A 154 -3.36 27.71 -3.40
C ASP A 154 -3.00 26.25 -3.72
N THR A 155 -1.87 26.04 -4.38
CA THR A 155 -1.38 24.72 -4.79
C THR A 155 -0.53 24.00 -3.73
N ARG A 156 -0.30 24.61 -2.56
CA ARG A 156 0.59 24.02 -1.52
C ARG A 156 0.17 22.62 -1.10
N TRP A 157 -1.13 22.35 -1.04
CA TRP A 157 -1.68 21.03 -0.72
C TRP A 157 -1.28 19.97 -1.75
N SER A 158 -1.31 20.30 -3.04
CA SER A 158 -0.96 19.38 -4.12
C SER A 158 0.56 19.21 -4.26
N ASP A 159 1.32 20.27 -4.02
CA ASP A 159 2.78 20.20 -4.04
C ASP A 159 3.31 19.34 -2.89
N GLY A 160 2.72 19.47 -1.69
CA GLY A 160 2.99 18.58 -0.56
C GLY A 160 2.60 17.13 -0.85
N LEU A 161 1.42 16.90 -1.48
CA LEU A 161 1.00 15.56 -1.90
C LEU A 161 1.99 14.92 -2.88
N LYS A 162 2.43 15.66 -3.91
CA LYS A 162 3.43 15.16 -4.87
C LYS A 162 4.74 14.81 -4.21
N LYS A 163 5.23 15.67 -3.29
CA LYS A 163 6.43 15.40 -2.49
C LYS A 163 6.28 14.09 -1.70
N GLU A 164 5.17 13.92 -0.99
CA GLU A 164 4.94 12.71 -0.19
C GLU A 164 4.74 11.46 -1.04
N LEU A 165 4.06 11.54 -2.20
CA LEU A 165 3.94 10.43 -3.15
C LEU A 165 5.31 9.97 -3.67
N TYR A 166 6.21 10.91 -3.95
CA TYR A 166 7.59 10.58 -4.31
C TYR A 166 8.31 9.87 -3.15
N ALA A 167 8.17 10.38 -1.92
CA ALA A 167 8.75 9.77 -0.74
C ALA A 167 8.16 8.38 -0.46
N ASP A 168 6.85 8.17 -0.65
CA ASP A 168 6.19 6.86 -0.56
C ASP A 168 6.88 5.85 -1.49
N HIS A 169 7.02 6.19 -2.78
CA HIS A 169 7.63 5.30 -3.75
C HIS A 169 9.10 4.98 -3.42
N LEU A 170 9.86 5.99 -2.98
CA LEU A 170 11.26 5.83 -2.58
C LEU A 170 11.40 4.86 -1.39
N ASN A 171 10.42 4.87 -0.47
CA ASN A 171 10.38 3.99 0.69
C ASN A 171 9.63 2.66 0.44
N GLY A 172 9.23 2.38 -0.81
CA GLY A 172 8.64 1.10 -1.24
C GLY A 172 7.13 1.04 -1.21
N PHE A 173 6.45 2.05 -0.67
CA PHE A 173 4.99 2.14 -0.64
C PHE A 173 4.42 2.35 -2.05
N LEU A 174 3.21 1.86 -2.29
CA LEU A 174 2.55 1.93 -3.58
C LEU A 174 1.10 2.38 -3.44
N GLY A 175 0.78 3.49 -4.07
CA GLY A 175 -0.53 4.12 -3.91
C GLY A 175 -0.70 4.77 -2.53
N LYS A 176 -1.84 5.39 -2.33
CA LYS A 176 -2.16 6.16 -1.13
C LYS A 176 -3.66 6.15 -0.89
N THR A 177 -4.09 6.19 0.37
CA THR A 177 -5.49 6.43 0.68
C THR A 177 -5.85 7.87 0.36
N SER A 178 -6.76 8.07 -0.59
CA SER A 178 -7.36 9.39 -0.86
C SER A 178 -8.50 9.67 0.11
N ILE A 179 -8.57 10.90 0.61
CA ILE A 179 -9.66 11.41 1.46
C ILE A 179 -10.50 12.47 0.74
N HIS A 180 -10.08 12.93 -0.44
CA HIS A 180 -10.79 13.92 -1.24
C HIS A 180 -10.60 13.66 -2.73
N PRO A 181 -11.63 13.88 -3.60
CA PRO A 181 -11.52 13.61 -5.03
C PRO A 181 -10.38 14.36 -5.74
N SER A 182 -10.04 15.59 -5.30
CA SER A 182 -8.93 16.37 -5.88
C SER A 182 -7.56 15.69 -5.80
N GLN A 183 -7.40 14.69 -4.90
CA GLN A 183 -6.14 13.96 -4.75
C GLN A 183 -5.97 12.82 -5.77
N LEU A 184 -7.07 12.34 -6.37
CA LEU A 184 -7.07 11.10 -7.16
C LEU A 184 -6.17 11.18 -8.39
N SER A 185 -6.21 12.29 -9.15
CA SER A 185 -5.38 12.47 -10.34
C SER A 185 -3.89 12.38 -10.00
N PHE A 186 -3.45 13.06 -8.95
CA PHE A 186 -2.04 13.05 -8.51
C PHE A 186 -1.58 11.66 -8.07
N ILE A 187 -2.44 10.92 -7.35
CA ILE A 187 -2.13 9.55 -6.91
C ILE A 187 -1.99 8.64 -8.13
N HIS A 188 -2.92 8.71 -9.10
CA HIS A 188 -2.87 7.92 -10.32
C HIS A 188 -1.65 8.27 -11.17
N GLU A 189 -1.37 9.55 -11.39
CA GLU A 189 -0.21 10.03 -12.15
C GLU A 189 1.12 9.55 -11.56
N SER A 190 1.21 9.45 -10.23
CA SER A 190 2.40 8.95 -9.54
C SER A 190 2.71 7.48 -9.82
N LEU A 191 1.73 6.71 -10.28
CA LEU A 191 1.87 5.28 -10.59
C LEU A 191 2.25 5.03 -12.06
N ILE A 192 2.11 6.03 -12.94
CA ILE A 192 2.50 5.94 -14.35
C ILE A 192 4.03 5.88 -14.44
N GLN A 193 4.54 4.89 -15.17
CA GLN A 193 5.98 4.68 -15.28
C GLN A 193 6.60 5.60 -16.35
N ASN A 194 7.82 6.07 -16.13
CA ASN A 194 8.53 6.78 -17.18
C ASN A 194 9.12 5.79 -18.22
N LYS A 195 9.28 6.25 -19.46
CA LYS A 195 9.73 5.44 -20.58
C LYS A 195 11.11 4.84 -20.36
N ALA A 196 12.05 5.62 -19.81
CA ALA A 196 13.41 5.14 -19.59
C ALA A 196 13.47 4.01 -18.54
N ASP A 197 12.69 4.11 -17.45
CA ASP A 197 12.61 3.05 -16.45
C ASP A 197 11.90 1.81 -17.01
N TYR A 198 10.86 1.99 -17.83
CA TYR A 198 10.18 0.88 -18.49
C TYR A 198 11.11 0.11 -19.44
N GLU A 199 11.86 0.83 -20.29
CA GLU A 199 12.83 0.23 -21.22
C GLU A 199 13.97 -0.46 -20.48
N ASP A 200 14.49 0.15 -19.40
CA ASP A 200 15.50 -0.48 -18.55
C ASP A 200 14.97 -1.75 -17.89
N ALA A 201 13.73 -1.73 -17.40
CA ALA A 201 13.09 -2.90 -16.79
C ALA A 201 12.92 -4.05 -17.81
N MET A 202 12.50 -3.74 -19.03
CA MET A 202 12.40 -4.73 -20.12
C MET A 202 13.78 -5.32 -20.44
N ASN A 203 14.81 -4.49 -20.53
CA ASN A 203 16.17 -4.93 -20.77
C ASN A 203 16.69 -5.86 -19.67
N ILE A 204 16.44 -5.51 -18.38
CA ILE A 204 16.86 -6.33 -17.23
C ILE A 204 16.18 -7.71 -17.26
N LEU A 205 14.87 -7.76 -17.52
CA LEU A 205 14.15 -9.05 -17.60
C LEU A 205 14.57 -9.90 -18.80
N GLY A 206 15.05 -9.29 -19.89
CA GLY A 206 15.59 -9.98 -21.07
C GLY A 206 17.05 -10.44 -20.92
N MET A 207 17.74 -10.06 -19.84
CA MET A 207 19.15 -10.48 -19.63
C MET A 207 19.25 -11.96 -19.26
N ASN A 208 20.26 -12.64 -19.85
CA ASN A 208 20.57 -14.00 -19.47
C ASN A 208 21.28 -14.00 -18.10
N THR A 209 20.66 -14.64 -17.10
CA THR A 209 21.17 -14.71 -15.73
C THR A 209 22.40 -15.63 -15.56
N ASN A 210 22.74 -16.42 -16.57
CA ASN A 210 23.88 -17.34 -16.58
C ASN A 210 25.22 -16.67 -16.99
N THR A 211 25.15 -15.41 -17.47
CA THR A 211 26.32 -14.60 -17.79
C THR A 211 26.41 -13.41 -16.85
N VAL A 212 27.57 -12.71 -16.80
CA VAL A 212 27.72 -11.46 -16.04
C VAL A 212 26.75 -10.44 -16.61
N GLY A 213 25.53 -10.40 -16.06
CA GLY A 213 24.41 -9.64 -16.59
C GLY A 213 24.43 -8.18 -16.14
N VAL A 214 25.53 -7.45 -16.44
CA VAL A 214 25.65 -6.01 -16.19
C VAL A 214 25.68 -5.27 -17.52
N LYS A 215 24.80 -4.27 -17.68
CA LYS A 215 24.74 -3.37 -18.83
C LYS A 215 24.52 -1.93 -18.39
N LYS A 216 24.85 -0.97 -19.25
CA LYS A 216 24.43 0.43 -19.06
C LYS A 216 22.92 0.55 -19.27
N SER A 217 22.28 1.48 -18.55
CA SER A 217 20.90 1.89 -18.78
C SER A 217 20.71 2.49 -20.17
N VAL A 218 19.46 2.61 -20.62
CA VAL A 218 19.11 3.29 -21.87
C VAL A 218 19.67 4.71 -21.92
N GLY A 219 19.64 5.45 -20.79
CA GLY A 219 20.25 6.78 -20.67
C GLY A 219 21.78 6.78 -20.54
N GLY A 220 22.45 5.62 -20.46
CA GLY A 220 23.88 5.47 -20.40
C GLY A 220 24.58 5.94 -19.09
N ASN A 221 23.82 6.38 -18.11
CA ASN A 221 24.26 7.00 -16.86
C ASN A 221 24.00 6.16 -15.60
N ARG A 222 23.43 4.96 -15.75
CA ARG A 222 23.05 4.06 -14.66
C ARG A 222 23.43 2.61 -14.99
N MET A 223 23.75 1.83 -13.99
CA MET A 223 24.04 0.40 -14.12
C MET A 223 22.74 -0.41 -14.03
N ASN A 224 22.54 -1.31 -14.98
CA ASN A 224 21.50 -2.33 -14.95
C ASN A 224 22.14 -3.70 -14.71
N GLU A 225 21.71 -4.40 -13.68
CA GLU A 225 22.19 -5.73 -13.32
C GLU A 225 21.01 -6.70 -13.14
N ALA A 226 21.06 -7.84 -13.85
CA ALA A 226 19.96 -8.77 -13.94
C ALA A 226 19.53 -9.33 -12.57
N LYS A 227 20.47 -9.70 -11.70
CA LYS A 227 20.16 -10.31 -10.39
C LYS A 227 19.69 -9.27 -9.38
N THR A 228 20.35 -8.13 -9.32
CA THR A 228 20.10 -7.09 -8.32
C THR A 228 18.80 -6.34 -8.58
N HIS A 229 18.46 -6.09 -9.85
CA HIS A 229 17.33 -5.22 -10.22
C HIS A 229 16.09 -5.98 -10.71
N VAL A 230 16.07 -7.33 -10.69
CA VAL A 230 14.96 -8.13 -11.23
C VAL A 230 13.61 -7.82 -10.54
N ASN A 231 13.59 -7.61 -9.24
CA ASN A 231 12.35 -7.32 -8.51
C ASN A 231 11.84 -5.91 -8.83
N TRP A 232 12.74 -4.94 -8.94
CA TRP A 232 12.41 -3.61 -9.42
C TRP A 232 11.83 -3.65 -10.83
N ALA A 233 12.47 -4.38 -11.73
CA ALA A 233 12.02 -4.51 -13.12
C ALA A 233 10.62 -5.15 -13.23
N ARG A 234 10.34 -6.21 -12.46
CA ARG A 234 9.02 -6.83 -12.40
C ARG A 234 7.94 -5.87 -11.89
N LYS A 235 8.25 -5.11 -10.83
CA LYS A 235 7.35 -4.09 -10.27
C LYS A 235 7.06 -3.01 -11.31
N THR A 236 8.09 -2.46 -11.96
CA THR A 236 7.96 -1.44 -12.99
C THR A 236 7.09 -1.91 -14.17
N ILE A 237 7.35 -3.11 -14.71
CA ILE A 237 6.52 -3.69 -15.79
C ILE A 237 5.08 -3.93 -15.33
N GLY A 238 4.87 -4.41 -14.11
CA GLY A 238 3.53 -4.59 -13.54
C GLY A 238 2.77 -3.27 -13.49
N LEU A 239 3.39 -2.20 -12.96
CA LEU A 239 2.79 -0.87 -12.91
C LEU A 239 2.53 -0.29 -14.31
N ALA A 240 3.47 -0.45 -15.24
CA ALA A 240 3.30 0.01 -16.62
C ALA A 240 2.10 -0.66 -17.31
N LYS A 241 1.85 -1.94 -17.05
CA LYS A 241 0.67 -2.65 -17.57
C LYS A 241 -0.65 -2.12 -17.01
N MET A 242 -0.66 -1.68 -15.75
CA MET A 242 -1.86 -1.20 -15.07
C MET A 242 -2.13 0.28 -15.31
N TYR A 243 -1.10 1.11 -15.28
CA TYR A 243 -1.21 2.56 -15.26
C TYR A 243 -0.63 3.25 -16.50
N GLY A 244 0.06 2.50 -17.35
CA GLY A 244 0.67 3.02 -18.57
C GLY A 244 2.10 3.54 -18.38
N VAL A 245 2.64 4.05 -19.50
CA VAL A 245 3.98 4.63 -19.60
C VAL A 245 3.82 6.03 -20.20
N LYS A 246 4.43 7.04 -19.56
CA LYS A 246 4.48 8.41 -20.10
C LYS A 246 5.76 8.62 -20.88
N GLU A 247 5.63 9.28 -22.02
CA GLU A 247 6.78 9.84 -22.73
C GLU A 247 7.33 11.03 -21.95
N ASN A 248 8.66 11.16 -21.89
CA ASN A 248 9.33 12.26 -21.20
C ASN A 248 9.09 13.59 -21.91
#